data_14e0604fe543b7a8c7b11bbc9bb9f272
#
_entry.id   14e0604fe543b7a8c7b11bbc9bb9f272
#
_cell.length_a   1.000
_cell.length_b   1.000
_cell.length_c   1.000
_cell.angle_alpha   90.00
_cell.angle_beta   90.00
_cell.angle_gamma   90.00
#
_symmetry.space_group_name_H-M   'P 1'
#
loop_
_entity.id
_entity.type
_entity.pdbx_description
1 polymer ?
#
loop_
_entity_poly.entity_id
_entity_poly.type
_entity_poly.pdbx_seq_one_letter_code
_entity_poly.pdbx_strand_id
1 'polypeptide(L)'
;EADANGECPVMAKLNIGKYSEAAFSVKMKVPQSRWTSGRASGKSVTAKEINNRLDEIRAVALSIYNEQSAVRDGVTAEEVKSILLGMASGQETLLSYFRQFINNFEKRVGVNRTAKSLQAYRNAYRHIEKFLQEKYRLTDIPFSALDRSFIDKYDLYLRTERNLAPGTVINLTVQLKTIVGEAIADGIIT
;
A
#
# COMPACT_ATOMS: atom_id res chain seq x y z
N GLU A 1 -10.34 -25.96 -2.44
CA GLU A 1 -10.57 -27.30 -1.84
C GLU A 1 -10.80 -27.14 -0.35
N ALA A 2 -11.66 -28.00 0.22
CA ALA A 2 -11.93 -28.01 1.65
C ALA A 2 -10.75 -28.63 2.41
N ASP A 3 -10.48 -28.11 3.60
CA ASP A 3 -9.47 -28.70 4.50
C ASP A 3 -10.03 -29.96 5.21
N ALA A 4 -9.21 -30.55 6.09
CA ALA A 4 -9.58 -31.77 6.83
C ALA A 4 -10.84 -31.61 7.71
N ASN A 5 -11.26 -30.37 8.01
CA ASN A 5 -12.46 -30.04 8.78
C ASN A 5 -13.66 -29.70 7.88
N GLY A 6 -13.54 -29.83 6.55
CA GLY A 6 -14.58 -29.46 5.60
C GLY A 6 -14.75 -27.95 5.40
N GLU A 7 -13.77 -27.14 5.81
CA GLU A 7 -13.78 -25.69 5.65
C GLU A 7 -13.02 -25.25 4.41
N CYS A 8 -13.57 -24.30 3.69
CA CYS A 8 -12.98 -23.69 2.51
C CYS A 8 -12.48 -22.28 2.81
N PRO A 9 -11.31 -21.87 2.29
CA PRO A 9 -10.84 -20.50 2.39
C PRO A 9 -11.78 -19.57 1.62
N VAL A 10 -12.10 -18.42 2.23
CA VAL A 10 -12.87 -17.37 1.58
C VAL A 10 -11.95 -16.54 0.70
N MET A 11 -12.29 -16.46 -0.59
CA MET A 11 -11.58 -15.66 -1.58
C MET A 11 -12.43 -14.45 -1.97
N ALA A 12 -11.83 -13.26 -1.94
CA ALA A 12 -12.41 -12.06 -2.53
C ALA A 12 -11.92 -11.92 -3.97
N LYS A 13 -12.80 -11.45 -4.86
CA LYS A 13 -12.49 -11.11 -6.23
C LYS A 13 -12.90 -9.67 -6.51
N LEU A 14 -11.95 -8.89 -6.99
CA LEU A 14 -12.14 -7.52 -7.45
C LEU A 14 -12.25 -7.54 -8.97
N ASN A 15 -13.28 -6.91 -9.51
CA ASN A 15 -13.46 -6.73 -10.95
C ASN A 15 -13.62 -5.24 -11.23
N ILE A 16 -12.76 -4.69 -12.08
CA ILE A 16 -12.82 -3.30 -12.53
C ILE A 16 -12.94 -3.29 -14.05
N GLY A 17 -14.11 -2.83 -14.53
CA GLY A 17 -14.42 -2.92 -15.93
C GLY A 17 -14.47 -4.37 -16.44
N LYS A 18 -14.16 -4.56 -17.74
CA LYS A 18 -14.30 -5.86 -18.41
C LYS A 18 -13.05 -6.74 -18.34
N TYR A 19 -11.87 -6.13 -18.15
CA TYR A 19 -10.58 -6.79 -18.38
C TYR A 19 -9.62 -6.74 -17.18
N SER A 20 -10.02 -6.13 -16.06
CA SER A 20 -9.17 -6.05 -14.89
C SER A 20 -9.79 -6.82 -13.73
N GLU A 21 -9.14 -7.92 -13.35
CA GLU A 21 -9.56 -8.73 -12.20
C GLU A 21 -8.37 -9.07 -11.30
N ALA A 22 -8.63 -9.16 -10.01
CA ALA A 22 -7.66 -9.60 -9.02
C ALA A 22 -8.37 -10.42 -7.93
N ALA A 23 -7.72 -11.47 -7.45
CA ALA A 23 -8.23 -12.29 -6.36
C ALA A 23 -7.25 -12.34 -5.20
N PHE A 24 -7.76 -12.45 -3.98
CA PHE A 24 -6.95 -12.61 -2.78
C PHE A 24 -7.72 -13.36 -1.68
N SER A 25 -6.97 -13.97 -0.76
CA SER A 25 -7.55 -14.63 0.40
C SER A 25 -7.96 -13.61 1.46
N VAL A 26 -9.16 -13.75 1.98
CA VAL A 26 -9.67 -12.94 3.11
C VAL A 26 -9.10 -13.45 4.45
N LYS A 27 -8.32 -14.55 4.42
CA LYS A 27 -7.74 -15.25 5.58
C LYS A 27 -8.79 -15.74 6.59
N MET A 28 -10.00 -16.03 6.10
CA MET A 28 -11.09 -16.67 6.84
C MET A 28 -11.48 -17.95 6.14
N LYS A 29 -12.06 -18.88 6.90
CA LYS A 29 -12.58 -20.15 6.39
C LYS A 29 -14.05 -20.30 6.75
N VAL A 30 -14.80 -21.02 5.93
CA VAL A 30 -16.21 -21.30 6.13
C VAL A 30 -16.55 -22.68 5.59
N PRO A 31 -17.39 -23.48 6.25
CA PRO A 31 -17.90 -24.71 5.66
C PRO A 31 -18.64 -24.40 4.35
N GLN A 32 -18.35 -25.17 3.30
CA GLN A 32 -18.96 -24.96 1.98
C GLN A 32 -20.49 -24.97 2.04
N SER A 33 -21.07 -25.82 2.89
CA SER A 33 -22.50 -25.88 3.11
C SER A 33 -23.14 -24.62 3.71
N ARG A 34 -22.31 -23.76 4.30
CA ARG A 34 -22.73 -22.48 4.90
C ARG A 34 -22.32 -21.27 4.07
N TRP A 35 -22.02 -21.46 2.80
CA TRP A 35 -21.69 -20.37 1.89
C TRP A 35 -22.74 -20.25 0.79
N THR A 36 -23.44 -19.11 0.74
CA THR A 36 -24.51 -18.87 -0.23
C THR A 36 -24.43 -17.45 -0.76
N SER A 37 -24.41 -17.29 -2.07
CA SER A 37 -24.44 -15.99 -2.75
C SER A 37 -23.34 -15.01 -2.28
N GLY A 38 -22.13 -15.53 -2.04
CA GLY A 38 -20.99 -14.71 -1.64
C GLY A 38 -20.99 -14.28 -0.16
N ARG A 39 -21.78 -14.94 0.69
CA ARG A 39 -21.89 -14.67 2.12
C ARG A 39 -21.98 -15.95 2.96
N ALA A 40 -21.54 -15.85 4.21
CA ALA A 40 -21.74 -16.90 5.19
C ALA A 40 -23.22 -16.93 5.62
N SER A 41 -23.86 -18.11 5.52
CA SER A 41 -25.25 -18.32 5.88
C SER A 41 -25.39 -18.74 7.34
N GLY A 42 -26.53 -18.38 7.95
CA GLY A 42 -26.86 -18.71 9.33
C GLY A 42 -26.81 -17.53 10.28
N LYS A 43 -27.32 -17.75 11.52
CA LYS A 43 -27.38 -16.71 12.58
C LYS A 43 -26.26 -16.81 13.58
N SER A 44 -25.21 -17.61 13.33
CA SER A 44 -24.08 -17.77 14.24
C SER A 44 -23.27 -16.47 14.33
N VAL A 45 -22.60 -16.26 15.47
CA VAL A 45 -21.68 -15.13 15.67
C VAL A 45 -20.60 -15.13 14.58
N THR A 46 -20.02 -16.28 14.29
CA THR A 46 -19.00 -16.47 13.26
C THR A 46 -19.49 -16.04 11.86
N ALA A 47 -20.73 -16.39 11.49
CA ALA A 47 -21.28 -15.97 10.19
C ALA A 47 -21.46 -14.45 10.11
N LYS A 48 -21.86 -13.81 11.19
CA LYS A 48 -21.96 -12.34 11.28
C LYS A 48 -20.58 -11.68 11.18
N GLU A 49 -19.60 -12.19 11.90
CA GLU A 49 -18.21 -11.67 11.87
C GLU A 49 -17.62 -11.77 10.46
N ILE A 50 -17.78 -12.91 9.79
CA ILE A 50 -17.33 -13.10 8.40
C ILE A 50 -18.01 -12.07 7.48
N ASN A 51 -19.31 -11.92 7.57
CA ASN A 51 -20.05 -10.99 6.72
C ASN A 51 -19.70 -9.54 6.99
N ASN A 52 -19.52 -9.14 8.25
CA ASN A 52 -19.05 -7.80 8.61
C ASN A 52 -17.67 -7.52 8.02
N ARG A 53 -16.76 -8.49 8.13
CA ARG A 53 -15.41 -8.35 7.57
C ARG A 53 -15.42 -8.24 6.05
N LEU A 54 -16.31 -8.97 5.37
CA LEU A 54 -16.48 -8.85 3.92
C LEU A 54 -17.04 -7.47 3.52
N ASP A 55 -17.96 -6.92 4.30
CA ASP A 55 -18.53 -5.60 4.06
C ASP A 55 -17.49 -4.50 4.30
N GLU A 56 -16.65 -4.60 5.34
CA GLU A 56 -15.51 -3.72 5.58
C GLU A 56 -14.52 -3.74 4.41
N ILE A 57 -14.11 -4.92 3.96
CA ILE A 57 -13.19 -5.10 2.83
C ILE A 57 -13.78 -4.46 1.57
N ARG A 58 -15.08 -4.66 1.32
CA ARG A 58 -15.76 -4.07 0.16
C ARG A 58 -15.79 -2.55 0.24
N ALA A 59 -16.11 -1.99 1.41
CA ALA A 59 -16.15 -0.54 1.61
C ALA A 59 -14.77 0.10 1.41
N VAL A 60 -13.71 -0.48 1.97
CA VAL A 60 -12.34 0.00 1.81
C VAL A 60 -11.88 -0.12 0.35
N ALA A 61 -12.13 -1.25 -0.31
CA ALA A 61 -11.76 -1.44 -1.71
C ALA A 61 -12.46 -0.42 -2.63
N LEU A 62 -13.74 -0.13 -2.37
CA LEU A 62 -14.50 0.86 -3.13
C LEU A 62 -13.97 2.28 -2.89
N SER A 63 -13.62 2.63 -1.64
CA SER A 63 -12.99 3.92 -1.31
C SER A 63 -11.68 4.10 -2.07
N ILE A 64 -10.79 3.10 -2.01
CA ILE A 64 -9.52 3.11 -2.75
C ILE A 64 -9.76 3.31 -4.25
N TYR A 65 -10.69 2.54 -4.84
CA TYR A 65 -11.01 2.66 -6.25
C TYR A 65 -11.52 4.06 -6.62
N ASN A 66 -12.45 4.61 -5.85
CA ASN A 66 -13.02 5.94 -6.10
C ASN A 66 -11.96 7.05 -5.98
N GLU A 67 -11.10 6.96 -4.97
CA GLU A 67 -10.00 7.91 -4.76
C GLU A 67 -9.01 7.86 -5.93
N GLN A 68 -8.61 6.66 -6.37
CA GLN A 68 -7.69 6.49 -7.50
C GLN A 68 -8.32 6.95 -8.82
N SER A 69 -9.58 6.59 -9.07
CA SER A 69 -10.31 6.93 -10.30
C SER A 69 -10.63 8.42 -10.41
N ALA A 70 -10.72 9.15 -9.29
CA ALA A 70 -10.89 10.60 -9.29
C ALA A 70 -9.63 11.36 -9.77
N VAL A 71 -8.47 10.70 -9.74
CA VAL A 71 -7.18 11.31 -10.06
C VAL A 71 -6.68 10.90 -11.44
N ARG A 72 -6.98 9.68 -11.88
CA ARG A 72 -6.48 9.10 -13.14
C ARG A 72 -7.42 8.06 -13.71
N ASP A 73 -7.37 7.92 -15.02
CA ASP A 73 -8.01 6.81 -15.74
C ASP A 73 -7.17 5.52 -15.62
N GLY A 74 -7.81 4.37 -15.89
CA GLY A 74 -7.13 3.08 -15.99
C GLY A 74 -6.69 2.45 -14.69
N VAL A 75 -7.38 2.73 -13.58
CA VAL A 75 -7.16 2.03 -12.30
C VAL A 75 -7.44 0.54 -12.46
N THR A 76 -6.50 -0.30 -12.02
CA THR A 76 -6.59 -1.75 -12.15
C THR A 76 -7.01 -2.42 -10.84
N ALA A 77 -7.61 -3.61 -10.95
CA ALA A 77 -7.98 -4.41 -9.79
C ALA A 77 -6.76 -4.86 -8.97
N GLU A 78 -5.61 -5.08 -9.61
CA GLU A 78 -4.38 -5.45 -8.92
C GLU A 78 -3.81 -4.28 -8.09
N GLU A 79 -3.90 -3.05 -8.59
CA GLU A 79 -3.51 -1.85 -7.82
C GLU A 79 -4.39 -1.68 -6.58
N VAL A 80 -5.71 -1.77 -6.73
CA VAL A 80 -6.65 -1.69 -5.58
C VAL A 80 -6.38 -2.81 -4.57
N LYS A 81 -6.15 -4.04 -5.03
CA LYS A 81 -5.76 -5.18 -4.19
C LYS A 81 -4.46 -4.91 -3.42
N SER A 82 -3.43 -4.41 -4.08
CA SER A 82 -2.13 -4.13 -3.47
C SER A 82 -2.24 -3.11 -2.33
N ILE A 83 -2.97 -2.03 -2.55
CA ILE A 83 -3.22 -1.00 -1.54
C ILE A 83 -4.07 -1.58 -0.38
N LEU A 84 -5.15 -2.30 -0.71
CA LEU A 84 -6.05 -2.92 0.27
C LEU A 84 -5.31 -3.91 1.18
N LEU A 85 -4.51 -4.80 0.61
CA LEU A 85 -3.75 -5.80 1.37
C LEU A 85 -2.63 -5.18 2.19
N GLY A 86 -1.98 -4.14 1.69
CA GLY A 86 -1.00 -3.37 2.44
C GLY A 86 -1.62 -2.72 3.67
N MET A 87 -2.79 -2.12 3.55
CA MET A 87 -3.53 -1.54 4.68
C MET A 87 -4.02 -2.60 5.67
N ALA A 88 -4.49 -3.76 5.18
CA ALA A 88 -5.07 -4.82 6.02
C ALA A 88 -4.03 -5.69 6.74
N SER A 89 -2.81 -5.76 6.22
CA SER A 89 -1.77 -6.65 6.78
C SER A 89 -1.05 -6.08 7.99
N GLY A 90 -1.31 -4.82 8.37
CA GLY A 90 -0.52 -4.12 9.39
C GLY A 90 0.96 -4.01 9.00
N GLN A 91 1.27 -4.26 7.72
CA GLN A 91 2.64 -4.10 7.22
C GLN A 91 3.06 -2.64 7.32
N GLU A 92 4.32 -2.45 7.66
CA GLU A 92 4.93 -1.13 7.68
C GLU A 92 4.74 -0.45 6.31
N THR A 93 4.27 0.80 6.33
CA THR A 93 4.04 1.58 5.13
C THR A 93 5.23 2.50 4.86
N LEU A 94 5.37 2.95 3.62
CA LEU A 94 6.51 3.72 3.17
C LEU A 94 6.75 4.97 4.03
N LEU A 95 5.74 5.82 4.21
CA LEU A 95 5.91 7.07 4.94
C LEU A 95 6.01 6.85 6.45
N SER A 96 5.31 5.82 7.00
CA SER A 96 5.45 5.43 8.40
C SER A 96 6.89 5.02 8.70
N TYR A 97 7.44 4.08 7.92
CA TYR A 97 8.82 3.64 8.06
C TYR A 97 9.83 4.77 7.83
N PHE A 98 9.63 5.57 6.80
CA PHE A 98 10.51 6.70 6.50
C PHE A 98 10.55 7.72 7.65
N ARG A 99 9.41 7.98 8.29
CA ARG A 99 9.33 8.86 9.46
C ARG A 99 10.09 8.29 10.65
N GLN A 100 9.94 6.99 10.91
CA GLN A 100 10.70 6.30 11.96
C GLN A 100 12.20 6.36 11.69
N PHE A 101 12.61 6.12 10.45
CA PHE A 101 14.00 6.24 10.04
C PHE A 101 14.55 7.66 10.31
N ILE A 102 13.83 8.72 9.90
CA ILE A 102 14.21 10.11 10.16
C ILE A 102 14.39 10.37 11.66
N ASN A 103 13.44 9.93 12.49
CA ASN A 103 13.49 10.10 13.93
C ASN A 103 14.71 9.40 14.55
N ASN A 104 15.04 8.21 14.07
CA ASN A 104 16.20 7.44 14.53
C ASN A 104 17.52 8.06 14.02
N PHE A 105 17.53 8.58 12.78
CA PHE A 105 18.67 9.27 12.20
C PHE A 105 18.98 10.56 12.96
N GLU A 106 17.97 11.34 13.35
CA GLU A 106 18.09 12.58 14.10
C GLU A 106 18.82 12.39 15.44
N LYS A 107 18.53 11.30 16.15
CA LYS A 107 19.20 10.94 17.41
C LYS A 107 20.72 10.72 17.25
N ARG A 108 21.18 10.46 16.02
CA ARG A 108 22.58 10.19 15.70
C ARG A 108 23.32 11.42 15.14
N VAL A 109 22.62 12.54 14.94
CA VAL A 109 23.22 13.79 14.46
C VAL A 109 24.17 14.34 15.52
N GLY A 110 25.39 14.69 15.08
CA GLY A 110 26.46 15.12 15.99
C GLY A 110 27.30 13.99 16.59
N VAL A 111 26.86 12.73 16.45
CA VAL A 111 27.63 11.54 16.85
C VAL A 111 28.33 10.93 15.64
N ASN A 112 27.55 10.40 14.70
CA ASN A 112 28.07 9.76 13.48
C ASN A 112 27.25 10.11 12.22
N ARG A 113 26.36 11.08 12.32
CA ARG A 113 25.51 11.59 11.23
C ARG A 113 25.56 13.13 11.21
N THR A 114 25.29 13.70 10.03
CA THR A 114 25.30 15.16 9.84
C THR A 114 23.90 15.73 9.75
N ALA A 115 23.72 16.98 10.19
CA ALA A 115 22.47 17.71 10.02
C ALA A 115 22.10 17.90 8.54
N LYS A 116 23.10 18.03 7.66
CA LYS A 116 22.88 18.14 6.21
C LYS A 116 22.25 16.88 5.63
N SER A 117 22.71 15.68 6.05
CA SER A 117 22.13 14.41 5.62
C SER A 117 20.71 14.25 6.16
N LEU A 118 20.45 14.62 7.41
CA LEU A 118 19.08 14.61 7.99
C LEU A 118 18.15 15.50 7.16
N GLN A 119 18.59 16.70 6.79
CA GLN A 119 17.79 17.61 5.97
C GLN A 119 17.48 17.03 4.59
N ALA A 120 18.41 16.27 3.99
CA ALA A 120 18.18 15.59 2.72
C ALA A 120 17.07 14.53 2.83
N TYR A 121 17.06 13.72 3.89
CA TYR A 121 15.99 12.75 4.14
C TYR A 121 14.64 13.42 4.42
N ARG A 122 14.59 14.47 5.23
CA ARG A 122 13.38 15.25 5.47
C ARG A 122 12.81 15.86 4.18
N ASN A 123 13.71 16.28 3.29
CA ASN A 123 13.32 16.83 1.99
C ASN A 123 12.72 15.75 1.09
N ALA A 124 13.37 14.58 1.01
CA ALA A 124 12.85 13.45 0.24
C ALA A 124 11.47 12.96 0.77
N TYR A 125 11.33 12.86 2.09
CA TYR A 125 10.04 12.54 2.72
C TYR A 125 8.92 13.50 2.26
N ARG A 126 9.16 14.82 2.34
CA ARG A 126 8.15 15.82 1.94
C ARG A 126 7.77 15.73 0.45
N HIS A 127 8.73 15.42 -0.42
CA HIS A 127 8.45 15.28 -1.84
C HIS A 127 7.63 14.03 -2.16
N ILE A 128 7.91 12.90 -1.50
CA ILE A 128 7.12 11.68 -1.70
C ILE A 128 5.72 11.80 -1.09
N GLU A 129 5.60 12.41 0.10
CA GLU A 129 4.32 12.70 0.74
C GLU A 129 3.42 13.55 -0.16
N LYS A 130 3.95 14.64 -0.73
CA LYS A 130 3.22 15.48 -1.69
C LYS A 130 2.83 14.72 -2.95
N PHE A 131 3.71 13.90 -3.49
CA PHE A 131 3.42 13.07 -4.66
C PHE A 131 2.25 12.13 -4.39
N LEU A 132 2.25 11.45 -3.23
CA LEU A 132 1.15 10.59 -2.84
C LEU A 132 -0.17 11.37 -2.69
N GLN A 133 -0.12 12.53 -2.04
CA GLN A 133 -1.31 13.36 -1.85
C GLN A 133 -1.85 13.93 -3.17
N GLU A 134 -0.98 14.46 -4.04
CA GLU A 134 -1.38 15.16 -5.25
C GLU A 134 -1.77 14.18 -6.38
N LYS A 135 -1.08 13.04 -6.50
CA LYS A 135 -1.28 12.09 -7.60
C LYS A 135 -2.13 10.87 -7.26
N TYR A 136 -2.17 10.49 -6.00
CA TYR A 136 -2.89 9.30 -5.56
C TYR A 136 -3.97 9.61 -4.52
N ARG A 137 -4.00 10.82 -3.97
CA ARG A 137 -4.86 11.22 -2.85
C ARG A 137 -4.75 10.28 -1.65
N LEU A 138 -3.57 9.71 -1.47
CA LEU A 138 -3.24 8.82 -0.37
C LEU A 138 -2.37 9.54 0.65
N THR A 139 -2.54 9.16 1.91
CA THR A 139 -1.69 9.61 3.02
C THR A 139 -0.42 8.77 3.17
N ASP A 140 -0.45 7.52 2.71
CA ASP A 140 0.67 6.58 2.73
C ASP A 140 0.41 5.41 1.77
N ILE A 141 1.43 4.59 1.49
CA ILE A 141 1.31 3.37 0.68
C ILE A 141 2.11 2.21 1.30
N PRO A 142 1.68 0.95 1.10
CA PRO A 142 2.51 -0.19 1.45
C PRO A 142 3.73 -0.27 0.54
N PHE A 143 4.83 -0.85 1.03
CA PHE A 143 6.03 -1.04 0.21
C PHE A 143 5.78 -1.87 -1.06
N SER A 144 4.81 -2.80 -1.03
CA SER A 144 4.41 -3.61 -2.20
C SER A 144 3.86 -2.79 -3.38
N ALA A 145 3.44 -1.54 -3.14
CA ALA A 145 2.99 -0.62 -4.18
C ALA A 145 4.15 0.16 -4.85
N LEU A 146 5.38 0.00 -4.37
CA LEU A 146 6.58 0.61 -4.96
C LEU A 146 7.07 -0.22 -6.15
N ASP A 147 6.28 -0.30 -7.19
CA ASP A 147 6.69 -0.92 -8.44
C ASP A 147 7.47 0.05 -9.35
N ARG A 148 7.96 -0.46 -10.49
CA ARG A 148 8.66 0.34 -11.47
C ARG A 148 7.80 1.49 -12.00
N SER A 149 6.50 1.24 -12.22
CA SER A 149 5.56 2.27 -12.72
C SER A 149 5.42 3.42 -11.74
N PHE A 150 5.37 3.13 -10.43
CA PHE A 150 5.36 4.15 -9.39
C PHE A 150 6.61 5.03 -9.45
N ILE A 151 7.80 4.42 -9.57
CA ILE A 151 9.08 5.15 -9.62
C ILE A 151 9.16 6.03 -10.87
N ASP A 152 8.76 5.51 -12.04
CA ASP A 152 8.75 6.26 -13.30
C ASP A 152 7.80 7.48 -13.22
N LYS A 153 6.61 7.31 -12.63
CA LYS A 153 5.64 8.40 -12.40
C LYS A 153 6.16 9.43 -11.40
N TYR A 154 6.85 8.99 -10.36
CA TYR A 154 7.48 9.89 -9.38
C TYR A 154 8.59 10.72 -10.01
N ASP A 155 9.47 10.11 -10.80
CA ASP A 155 10.53 10.83 -11.53
C ASP A 155 9.93 11.87 -12.49
N LEU A 156 8.92 11.48 -13.27
CA LEU A 156 8.21 12.39 -14.18
C LEU A 156 7.59 13.57 -13.42
N TYR A 157 6.86 13.31 -12.34
CA TYR A 157 6.27 14.33 -11.48
C TYR A 157 7.30 15.33 -10.95
N LEU A 158 8.45 14.85 -10.47
CA LEU A 158 9.52 15.72 -9.96
C LEU A 158 10.09 16.64 -11.06
N ARG A 159 10.22 16.14 -12.28
CA ARG A 159 10.75 16.90 -13.42
C ARG A 159 9.75 17.88 -14.00
N THR A 160 8.52 17.45 -14.24
CA THR A 160 7.54 18.21 -15.03
C THR A 160 6.63 19.09 -14.19
N GLU A 161 6.19 18.62 -13.04
CA GLU A 161 5.23 19.37 -12.21
C GLU A 161 5.92 20.12 -11.06
N ARG A 162 6.98 19.55 -10.49
CA ARG A 162 7.78 20.23 -9.49
C ARG A 162 8.91 21.05 -10.11
N ASN A 163 9.19 20.86 -11.40
CA ASN A 163 10.19 21.56 -12.19
C ASN A 163 11.58 21.60 -11.50
N LEU A 164 12.00 20.45 -10.94
CA LEU A 164 13.24 20.31 -10.20
C LEU A 164 14.42 20.08 -11.13
N ALA A 165 15.57 20.65 -10.77
CA ALA A 165 16.82 20.41 -11.48
C ALA A 165 17.22 18.93 -11.43
N PRO A 166 17.85 18.38 -12.49
CA PRO A 166 18.22 16.96 -12.57
C PRO A 166 18.99 16.44 -11.36
N GLY A 167 19.93 17.19 -10.85
CA GLY A 167 20.71 16.82 -9.64
C GLY A 167 19.83 16.69 -8.39
N THR A 168 18.79 17.52 -8.25
CA THR A 168 17.83 17.43 -7.15
C THR A 168 16.99 16.17 -7.28
N VAL A 169 16.50 15.85 -8.48
CA VAL A 169 15.71 14.63 -8.74
C VAL A 169 16.53 13.38 -8.39
N ILE A 170 17.79 13.33 -8.85
CA ILE A 170 18.70 12.21 -8.51
C ILE A 170 18.85 12.06 -7.00
N ASN A 171 19.11 13.16 -6.28
CA ASN A 171 19.27 13.13 -4.83
C ASN A 171 18.01 12.61 -4.12
N LEU A 172 16.81 13.06 -4.52
CA LEU A 172 15.55 12.58 -3.95
C LEU A 172 15.34 11.10 -4.20
N THR A 173 15.64 10.62 -5.41
CA THR A 173 15.53 9.21 -5.79
C THR A 173 16.54 8.34 -5.03
N VAL A 174 17.76 8.82 -4.82
CA VAL A 174 18.78 8.12 -4.02
C VAL A 174 18.33 7.97 -2.57
N GLN A 175 17.76 9.03 -1.97
CA GLN A 175 17.23 8.94 -0.60
C GLN A 175 16.08 7.93 -0.51
N LEU A 176 15.14 7.91 -1.45
CA LEU A 176 14.07 6.93 -1.49
C LEU A 176 14.63 5.50 -1.62
N LYS A 177 15.60 5.29 -2.52
CA LYS A 177 16.27 3.99 -2.68
C LYS A 177 16.95 3.53 -1.38
N THR A 178 17.56 4.46 -0.65
CA THR A 178 18.18 4.16 0.66
C THR A 178 17.12 3.68 1.66
N ILE A 179 15.97 4.35 1.74
CA ILE A 179 14.88 3.94 2.64
C ILE A 179 14.35 2.53 2.30
N VAL A 180 14.18 2.23 1.02
CA VAL A 180 13.79 0.88 0.58
C VAL A 180 14.86 -0.14 0.95
N GLY A 181 16.13 0.18 0.76
CA GLY A 181 17.26 -0.69 1.16
C GLY A 181 17.32 -0.94 2.67
N GLU A 182 17.08 0.06 3.50
CA GLU A 182 17.00 -0.09 4.95
C GLU A 182 15.80 -0.97 5.35
N ALA A 183 14.64 -0.79 4.71
CA ALA A 183 13.45 -1.61 4.96
C ALA A 183 13.68 -3.09 4.57
N ILE A 184 14.47 -3.37 3.53
CA ILE A 184 14.91 -4.72 3.16
C ILE A 184 15.84 -5.28 4.25
N ALA A 185 16.83 -4.48 4.68
CA ALA A 185 17.78 -4.89 5.72
C ALA A 185 17.10 -5.18 7.07
N ASP A 186 16.04 -4.44 7.39
CA ASP A 186 15.22 -4.63 8.58
C ASP A 186 14.19 -5.79 8.45
N GLY A 187 14.14 -6.46 7.28
CA GLY A 187 13.21 -7.57 7.02
C GLY A 187 11.74 -7.15 6.88
N ILE A 188 11.47 -5.87 6.65
CA ILE A 188 10.12 -5.34 6.43
C ILE A 188 9.58 -5.78 5.07
N ILE A 189 10.46 -5.86 4.09
CA ILE A 189 10.16 -6.30 2.71
C ILE A 189 11.23 -7.28 2.22
N THR A 190 10.84 -8.18 1.32
CA THR A 190 11.69 -9.21 0.70
C THR A 190 11.91 -8.94 -0.78
#